data_3d283177a2cdba5072d81782c512036b
#
_entry.id   3d283177a2cdba5072d81782c512036b
#
_cell.length_a   1.000
_cell.length_b   1.000
_cell.length_c   1.000
_cell.angle_alpha   90.00
_cell.angle_beta   90.00
_cell.angle_gamma   90.00
#
_symmetry.space_group_name_H-M   'P 1'
#
loop_
_entity.id
_entity.type
_entity.pdbx_description
1 polymer ?
#
loop_
_entity_poly.entity_id
_entity_poly.type
_entity_poly.pdbx_seq_one_letter_code
_entity_poly.pdbx_strand_id
1 'polypeptide(L)'
;MLNPLLTTFLTVADCGSFTSASKRLFISATAVMKQMDVLEAHLDLRLLERTPHGVRLTAAGEMIARDARFLQDYARRSVDSARAATADAETTFCVGTSLLN
;
A
#
# COMPACT_ATOMS: atom_id res chain seq x y z
N MET A 1 0.49 -0.22 -8.18
CA MET A 1 -0.37 0.90 -8.11
C MET A 1 -0.04 1.83 -7.02
N LEU A 2 -0.07 1.42 -5.78
CA LEU A 2 0.40 2.27 -4.73
C LEU A 2 1.91 2.27 -4.69
N ASN A 3 2.45 3.35 -4.14
CA ASN A 3 3.87 3.46 -3.87
C ASN A 3 4.31 2.28 -2.99
N PRO A 4 5.40 1.58 -3.33
CA PRO A 4 5.88 0.47 -2.49
C PRO A 4 6.15 0.85 -1.05
N LEU A 5 6.52 2.11 -0.80
CA LEU A 5 6.74 2.58 0.57
C LEU A 5 5.44 2.58 1.36
N LEU A 6 4.32 2.90 0.73
CA LEU A 6 3.03 2.85 1.39
C LEU A 6 2.62 1.42 1.71
N THR A 7 2.92 0.48 0.83
CA THR A 7 2.66 -0.92 1.10
C THR A 7 3.46 -1.40 2.31
N THR A 8 4.73 -1.03 2.38
CA THR A 8 5.56 -1.35 3.54
C THR A 8 4.98 -0.72 4.80
N PHE A 9 4.56 0.54 4.71
CA PHE A 9 3.97 1.24 5.84
C PHE A 9 2.71 0.52 6.35
N LEU A 10 1.83 0.09 5.47
CA LEU A 10 0.63 -0.63 5.88
C LEU A 10 0.97 -1.95 6.56
N THR A 11 2.01 -2.64 6.09
CA THR A 11 2.47 -3.86 6.73
C THR A 11 2.97 -3.58 8.13
N VAL A 12 3.75 -2.52 8.30
CA VAL A 12 4.24 -2.12 9.63
C VAL A 12 3.06 -1.80 10.54
N ALA A 13 2.08 -1.08 10.03
CA ALA A 13 0.89 -0.72 10.81
C ALA A 13 0.13 -1.96 11.28
N ASP A 14 0.00 -2.95 10.39
CA ASP A 14 -0.71 -4.17 10.73
C ASP A 14 0.06 -5.04 11.72
N CYS A 15 1.38 -5.08 11.58
CA CYS A 15 2.22 -5.93 12.41
C CYS A 15 2.54 -5.33 13.78
N GLY A 16 2.56 -4.02 13.87
CA GLY A 16 2.87 -3.34 15.12
C GLY A 16 4.34 -3.35 15.49
N SER A 17 5.23 -3.85 14.62
CA SER A 17 6.66 -3.81 14.86
C SER A 17 7.42 -3.94 13.55
N PHE A 18 8.63 -3.37 13.54
CA PHE A 18 9.50 -3.48 12.36
C PHE A 18 9.95 -4.92 12.14
N THR A 19 10.22 -5.63 13.24
CA THR A 19 10.69 -7.02 13.17
C THR A 19 9.64 -7.92 12.52
N SER A 20 8.41 -7.81 12.96
CA SER A 20 7.32 -8.61 12.39
C SER A 20 7.08 -8.24 10.93
N ALA A 21 7.12 -6.96 10.62
CA ALA A 21 6.94 -6.51 9.24
C ALA A 21 8.07 -7.02 8.35
N SER A 22 9.31 -7.04 8.86
CA SER A 22 10.44 -7.51 8.07
C SER A 22 10.28 -8.98 7.69
N LYS A 23 9.76 -9.78 8.59
CA LYS A 23 9.52 -11.19 8.30
C LYS A 23 8.45 -11.36 7.22
N ARG A 24 7.40 -10.58 7.29
CA ARG A 24 6.34 -10.66 6.30
C ARG A 24 6.80 -10.17 4.93
N LEU A 25 7.68 -9.18 4.91
CA LEU A 25 8.15 -8.57 3.67
C LEU A 25 9.42 -9.21 3.12
N PHE A 26 10.01 -10.13 3.87
CA PHE A 26 11.25 -10.81 3.47
C PHE A 26 12.42 -9.86 3.26
N ILE A 27 12.50 -8.83 4.10
CA ILE A 27 13.63 -7.89 4.13
C ILE A 27 14.03 -7.69 5.58
N SER A 28 15.17 -7.05 5.81
CA SER A 28 15.66 -6.83 7.18
C SER A 28 14.83 -5.75 7.87
N ALA A 29 14.82 -5.79 9.21
CA ALA A 29 14.17 -4.74 9.99
C ALA A 29 14.80 -3.38 9.71
N THR A 30 16.12 -3.34 9.53
CA THR A 30 16.82 -2.11 9.20
C THR A 30 16.32 -1.54 7.87
N ALA A 31 16.08 -2.41 6.88
CA ALA A 31 15.55 -1.98 5.60
C ALA A 31 14.14 -1.42 5.75
N VAL A 32 13.31 -2.04 6.59
CA VAL A 32 11.96 -1.54 6.85
C VAL A 32 12.04 -0.14 7.47
N MET A 33 12.89 0.02 8.47
CA MET A 33 13.06 1.32 9.15
C MET A 33 13.50 2.40 8.17
N LYS A 34 14.45 2.05 7.30
CA LYS A 34 14.95 3.00 6.33
C LYS A 34 13.86 3.41 5.34
N GLN A 35 13.04 2.47 4.90
CA GLN A 35 11.94 2.79 4.01
C GLN A 35 10.93 3.71 4.68
N MET A 36 10.68 3.51 5.97
CA MET A 36 9.76 4.37 6.69
C MET A 36 10.33 5.78 6.85
N ASP A 37 11.63 5.87 7.11
CA ASP A 37 12.28 7.18 7.20
C ASP A 37 12.16 7.94 5.87
N VAL A 38 12.35 7.24 4.75
CA VAL A 38 12.21 7.85 3.43
C VAL A 38 10.78 8.32 3.19
N LEU A 39 9.81 7.48 3.55
CA LEU A 39 8.41 7.83 3.37
C LEU A 39 8.03 9.06 4.19
N GLU A 40 8.43 9.08 5.46
CA GLU A 40 8.13 10.22 6.32
C GLU A 40 8.78 11.50 5.81
N ALA A 41 10.00 11.39 5.29
CA ALA A 41 10.68 12.54 4.71
C ALA A 41 9.96 13.04 3.46
N HIS A 42 9.49 12.13 2.62
CA HIS A 42 8.75 12.50 1.42
C HIS A 42 7.47 13.26 1.72
N LEU A 43 6.77 12.82 2.77
CA LEU A 43 5.49 13.43 3.13
C LEU A 43 5.65 14.58 4.10
N ASP A 44 6.85 14.74 4.68
CA ASP A 44 7.11 15.73 5.72
C ASP A 44 6.13 15.55 6.88
N LEU A 45 5.91 14.29 7.27
CA LEU A 45 5.00 13.93 8.35
C LEU A 45 5.60 12.81 9.18
N ARG A 46 5.30 12.83 10.48
CA ARG A 46 5.62 11.70 11.34
C ARG A 46 4.44 10.75 11.29
N LEU A 47 4.68 9.55 10.81
CA LEU A 47 3.62 8.55 10.68
C LEU A 47 3.70 7.50 11.77
N LEU A 48 4.88 7.27 12.34
CA LEU A 48 5.13 6.21 13.28
C LEU A 48 5.79 6.74 14.54
N GLU A 49 5.40 6.14 15.68
CA GLU A 49 6.05 6.36 16.96
C GLU A 49 6.64 5.05 17.43
N ARG A 50 7.92 5.07 17.83
CA ARG A 50 8.56 3.89 18.39
C ARG A 50 8.32 3.87 19.89
N THR A 51 7.88 2.72 20.39
CA THR A 51 7.63 2.53 21.81
C THR A 51 8.40 1.31 22.28
N PRO A 52 8.57 1.14 23.60
CA PRO A 52 9.21 -0.08 24.10
C PRO A 52 8.48 -1.36 23.69
N HIS A 53 7.24 -1.27 23.32
CA HIS A 53 6.42 -2.43 22.95
C HIS A 53 6.28 -2.60 21.45
N GLY A 54 6.93 -1.77 20.67
CA GLY A 54 6.88 -1.86 19.22
C GLY A 54 6.67 -0.51 18.58
N VAL A 55 5.82 -0.47 17.56
CA VAL A 55 5.57 0.72 16.77
C VAL A 55 4.07 0.98 16.74
N ARG A 56 3.67 2.24 16.89
CA ARG A 56 2.28 2.58 16.71
C ARG A 56 2.17 3.81 15.82
N LEU A 57 0.99 4.04 15.28
CA LEU A 57 0.76 5.13 14.36
C LEU A 57 0.52 6.43 15.11
N THR A 58 1.03 7.53 14.55
CA THR A 58 0.60 8.87 14.98
C THR A 58 -0.79 9.14 14.41
N ALA A 59 -1.38 10.27 14.77
CA ALA A 59 -2.67 10.66 14.19
C ALA A 59 -2.56 10.78 12.67
N ALA A 60 -1.46 11.37 12.18
CA ALA A 60 -1.24 11.46 10.74
C ALA A 60 -1.06 10.07 10.13
N GLY A 61 -0.36 9.17 10.82
CA GLY A 61 -0.18 7.79 10.35
C GLY A 61 -1.49 7.05 10.24
N GLU A 62 -2.38 7.22 11.20
CA GLU A 62 -3.68 6.57 11.15
C GLU A 62 -4.51 7.04 9.96
N MET A 63 -4.45 8.33 9.69
CA MET A 63 -5.17 8.91 8.57
C MET A 63 -4.64 8.39 7.24
N ILE A 64 -3.31 8.41 7.09
CA ILE A 64 -2.67 7.92 5.87
C ILE A 64 -2.94 6.43 5.68
N ALA A 65 -2.87 5.63 6.76
CA ALA A 65 -3.11 4.20 6.67
C ALA A 65 -4.53 3.91 6.21
N ARG A 66 -5.50 4.61 6.75
CA ARG A 66 -6.89 4.43 6.36
C ARG A 66 -7.11 4.76 4.89
N ASP A 67 -6.58 5.89 4.47
CA ASP A 67 -6.74 6.32 3.09
C ASP A 67 -6.00 5.42 2.12
N ALA A 68 -4.80 4.97 2.49
CA ALA A 68 -4.03 4.07 1.65
C ALA A 68 -4.73 2.73 1.48
N ARG A 69 -5.33 2.19 2.55
CA ARG A 69 -6.10 0.95 2.45
C ARG A 69 -7.30 1.11 1.53
N PHE A 70 -7.98 2.24 1.65
CA PHE A 70 -9.11 2.54 0.78
C PHE A 70 -8.66 2.56 -0.68
N LEU A 71 -7.54 3.21 -0.97
CA LEU A 71 -7.03 3.29 -2.32
C LEU A 71 -6.60 1.93 -2.85
N GLN A 72 -6.00 1.09 -2.00
CA GLN A 72 -5.65 -0.27 -2.41
C GLN A 72 -6.89 -1.07 -2.78
N ASP A 73 -7.92 -1.00 -1.97
CA ASP A 73 -9.16 -1.72 -2.23
C ASP A 73 -9.82 -1.21 -3.51
N TYR A 74 -9.84 0.11 -3.67
CA TYR A 74 -10.42 0.70 -4.86
C TYR A 74 -9.65 0.27 -6.11
N ALA A 75 -8.33 0.29 -6.06
CA ALA A 75 -7.50 -0.12 -7.18
C ALA A 75 -7.74 -1.58 -7.54
N ARG A 76 -7.82 -2.46 -6.52
CA ARG A 76 -8.07 -3.87 -6.76
C ARG A 76 -9.44 -4.09 -7.42
N ARG A 77 -10.47 -3.43 -6.89
CA ARG A 77 -11.80 -3.55 -7.47
C ARG A 77 -11.86 -3.01 -8.88
N SER A 78 -11.12 -1.95 -9.14
CA SER A 78 -11.04 -1.36 -10.46
C SER A 78 -10.41 -2.34 -11.46
N VAL A 79 -9.34 -3.01 -11.06
CA VAL A 79 -8.68 -4.01 -11.91
C VAL A 79 -9.62 -5.20 -12.14
N ASP A 80 -10.29 -5.67 -11.09
CA ASP A 80 -11.22 -6.79 -11.22
C ASP A 80 -12.37 -6.44 -12.15
N SER A 81 -12.88 -5.23 -12.05
CA SER A 81 -13.93 -4.75 -12.94
C SER A 81 -13.47 -4.68 -14.39
N ALA A 82 -12.23 -4.21 -14.58
CA ALA A 82 -11.67 -4.13 -15.92
C ALA A 82 -11.47 -5.52 -16.52
N ARG A 83 -11.06 -6.49 -15.72
CA ARG A 83 -10.90 -7.86 -16.21
C ARG A 83 -12.24 -8.47 -16.59
N ALA A 84 -13.27 -8.22 -15.78
CA ALA A 84 -14.61 -8.71 -16.11
C ALA A 84 -15.13 -8.08 -17.40
N ALA A 85 -14.92 -6.78 -17.56
CA ALA A 85 -15.33 -6.10 -18.78
C ALA A 85 -14.57 -6.64 -20.00
N THR A 86 -13.29 -6.94 -19.84
CA THR A 86 -12.50 -7.49 -20.93
C THR A 86 -12.98 -8.88 -21.33
N ALA A 87 -13.32 -9.70 -20.34
CA ALA A 87 -13.85 -11.03 -20.62
C ALA A 87 -15.14 -10.96 -21.41
N ASP A 88 -16.02 -10.04 -21.04
CA ASP A 88 -17.25 -9.82 -21.77
C ASP A 88 -16.98 -9.32 -23.19
N ALA A 89 -16.01 -8.40 -23.31
CA ALA A 89 -15.67 -7.82 -24.61
C ALA A 89 -15.04 -8.87 -25.53
N GLU A 90 -14.35 -9.84 -24.99
CA GLU A 90 -13.76 -10.90 -25.82
C GLU A 90 -14.78 -11.68 -26.56
N THR A 91 -15.97 -11.79 -26.03
CA THR A 91 -17.02 -12.49 -26.74
C THR A 91 -17.57 -11.66 -27.87
N THR A 92 -17.43 -10.39 -27.80
CA THR A 92 -17.89 -9.52 -28.86
C THR A 92 -16.80 -9.01 -29.73
N PHE A 93 -15.62 -8.76 -29.47
CA PHE A 93 -14.60 -8.19 -29.83
C PHE A 93 -14.00 -7.53 -30.37
N CYS A 94 -13.81 -7.06 -30.40
CA CYS A 94 -13.01 -6.56 -30.69
C CYS A 94 -12.49 -5.54 -30.29
N VAL A 95 -12.29 -4.97 -30.11
CA VAL A 95 -11.61 -4.11 -29.87
C VAL A 95 -11.25 -3.43 -29.31
N GLY A 96 -11.21 -3.24 -29.12
CA GLY A 96 -10.91 -2.65 -28.47
C GLY A 96 -10.25 -1.81 -28.31
N THR A 97 -10.05 -1.68 -28.62
CA THR A 97 -9.44 -0.89 -28.35
C THR A 97 -9.60 0.06 -28.19
N SER A 98 -10.16 0.18 -28.21
CA SER A 98 -10.21 1.02 -27.97
C SER A 98 -10.21 1.78 -27.61
N LEU A 99 -10.20 1.83 -27.45
CA LEU A 99 -10.19 2.57 -26.97
C LEU A 99 -9.85 3.37 -26.86
N LEU A 100 -9.65 3.40 -26.89
CA LEU A 100 -9.39 4.05 -26.77
C LEU A 100 -9.25 4.66 -27.08
N ASN A 101 -9.27 4.55 -27.37
CA ASN A 101 -9.16 4.95 -27.53
C ASN A 101 -9.23 5.19 -27.54
#